data_a304a8c022d626eb525020de6c21a924
#
_entry.id   a304a8c022d626eb525020de6c21a924
#
_cell.length_a   1.000
_cell.length_b   1.000
_cell.length_c   1.000
_cell.angle_alpha   90.00
_cell.angle_beta   90.00
_cell.angle_gamma   90.00
#
_symmetry.space_group_name_H-M   'P 1'
#
loop_
_entity.id
_entity.type
_entity.pdbx_description
1 polymer ?
#
loop_
_entity_poly.entity_id
_entity_poly.type
_entity_poly.pdbx_seq_one_letter_code
_entity_poly.pdbx_strand_id
1 'polypeptide(L)'
;IHHVESRAFKDCIPRFKTMQGYNVVRKAGWDTHGLPVELEVEKQLGFKSKLEIEEYGIDKFNAKCKESVWKYKTDWEGFTKRMGYWLDLENPYITYDSKYIESLWWIVKQVWEKDLLYKDYRVTPHCPRCGTSLSSHELSQGYKDVKDLSVTARFKIVGTENEYILA
;
A
#
# COMPACT_ATOMS: atom_id res chain seq x y z
N ILE A 1 4.06 -1.10 -18.86
CA ILE A 1 5.54 -1.22 -19.09
C ILE A 1 6.27 -1.44 -17.78
N HIS A 2 6.09 -0.60 -16.75
CA HIS A 2 6.82 -0.68 -15.47
C HIS A 2 6.73 -2.04 -14.75
N HIS A 3 5.59 -2.75 -14.84
CA HIS A 3 5.46 -4.10 -14.28
C HIS A 3 6.30 -5.13 -15.04
N VAL A 4 6.45 -4.99 -16.36
CA VAL A 4 7.30 -5.86 -17.17
C VAL A 4 8.76 -5.63 -16.81
N GLU A 5 9.19 -4.37 -16.83
CA GLU A 5 10.54 -3.97 -16.53
C GLU A 5 10.99 -4.43 -15.14
N SER A 6 10.24 -4.11 -14.11
CA SER A 6 10.59 -4.50 -12.74
C SER A 6 10.68 -6.02 -12.55
N ARG A 7 9.83 -6.79 -13.24
CA ARG A 7 9.88 -8.26 -13.20
C ARG A 7 11.06 -8.82 -13.96
N ALA A 8 11.41 -8.23 -15.09
CA ALA A 8 12.60 -8.63 -15.85
C ALA A 8 13.87 -8.47 -15.01
N PHE A 9 14.04 -7.33 -14.33
CA PHE A 9 15.15 -7.12 -13.41
C PHE A 9 15.15 -8.10 -12.23
N LYS A 10 13.98 -8.33 -11.61
CA LYS A 10 13.87 -9.28 -10.51
C LYS A 10 14.16 -10.72 -10.91
N ASP A 11 13.86 -11.11 -12.15
CA ASP A 11 14.10 -12.47 -12.64
C ASP A 11 15.56 -12.69 -13.06
N CYS A 12 16.25 -11.66 -13.54
CA CYS A 12 17.58 -11.74 -14.09
C CYS A 12 18.58 -12.38 -13.12
N ILE A 13 18.68 -11.88 -11.89
CA ILE A 13 19.65 -12.37 -10.90
C ILE A 13 19.32 -13.78 -10.42
N PRO A 14 18.08 -14.11 -9.99
CA PRO A 14 17.72 -15.49 -9.62
C PRO A 14 17.92 -16.49 -10.77
N ARG A 15 17.57 -16.10 -12.00
CA ARG A 15 17.78 -16.94 -13.19
C ARG A 15 19.24 -17.22 -13.42
N PHE A 16 20.07 -16.18 -13.39
CA PHE A 16 21.51 -16.31 -13.52
C PHE A 16 22.13 -17.23 -12.46
N LYS A 17 21.71 -17.06 -11.21
CA LYS A 17 22.18 -17.94 -10.11
C LYS A 17 21.74 -19.38 -10.28
N THR A 18 20.51 -19.61 -10.73
CA THR A 18 20.04 -20.98 -11.03
C THR A 18 20.87 -21.61 -12.15
N MET A 19 21.20 -20.85 -13.20
CA MET A 19 22.04 -21.33 -14.30
C MET A 19 23.47 -21.64 -13.86
N GLN A 20 23.94 -21.03 -12.76
CA GLN A 20 25.23 -21.34 -12.12
C GLN A 20 25.16 -22.55 -11.17
N GLY A 21 24.02 -23.25 -11.05
CA GLY A 21 23.84 -24.42 -10.20
C GLY A 21 23.40 -24.12 -8.76
N TYR A 22 23.08 -22.88 -8.44
CA TYR A 22 22.54 -22.55 -7.10
C TYR A 22 21.07 -22.95 -6.99
N ASN A 23 20.67 -23.44 -5.81
CA ASN A 23 19.26 -23.59 -5.48
C ASN A 23 18.67 -22.23 -5.10
N VAL A 24 17.84 -21.67 -5.96
CA VAL A 24 17.20 -20.36 -5.74
C VAL A 24 15.71 -20.55 -5.56
N VAL A 25 15.24 -20.46 -4.32
CA VAL A 25 13.81 -20.51 -4.01
C VAL A 25 13.13 -19.23 -4.51
N ARG A 26 12.08 -19.39 -5.33
CA ARG A 26 11.32 -18.31 -5.93
C ARG A 26 9.86 -18.49 -5.63
N LYS A 27 9.31 -17.64 -4.78
CA LYS A 27 7.94 -17.75 -4.32
C LYS A 27 7.13 -16.57 -4.82
N ALA A 28 5.97 -16.84 -5.41
CA ALA A 28 5.00 -15.79 -5.70
C ALA A 28 4.44 -15.19 -4.42
N GLY A 29 3.96 -13.95 -4.49
CA GLY A 29 3.34 -13.27 -3.36
C GLY A 29 2.17 -12.42 -3.81
N TRP A 30 1.10 -12.43 -3.00
CA TRP A 30 -0.10 -11.65 -3.19
C TRP A 30 -0.28 -10.68 -2.03
N ASP A 31 -0.14 -9.39 -2.34
CA ASP A 31 -0.54 -8.31 -1.44
C ASP A 31 -2.05 -8.11 -1.59
N THR A 32 -2.78 -8.34 -0.51
CA THR A 32 -4.23 -8.59 -0.58
C THR A 32 -5.06 -7.61 0.24
N HIS A 33 -4.47 -6.54 0.75
CA HIS A 33 -5.17 -5.54 1.57
C HIS A 33 -4.63 -4.12 1.34
N GLY A 34 -5.27 -3.16 1.99
CA GLY A 34 -4.95 -1.73 1.89
C GLY A 34 -5.94 -0.96 1.02
N LEU A 35 -5.74 0.35 0.95
CA LEU A 35 -6.65 1.30 0.27
C LEU A 35 -7.01 0.93 -1.18
N PRO A 36 -6.11 0.42 -2.02
CA PRO A 36 -6.47 0.07 -3.40
C PRO A 36 -7.58 -0.97 -3.50
N VAL A 37 -7.56 -1.97 -2.62
CA VAL A 37 -8.61 -3.02 -2.57
C VAL A 37 -9.91 -2.44 -2.04
N GLU A 38 -9.84 -1.67 -0.96
CA GLU A 38 -11.02 -1.04 -0.34
C GLU A 38 -11.72 -0.10 -1.31
N LEU A 39 -10.98 0.80 -1.97
CA LEU A 39 -11.53 1.76 -2.93
C LEU A 39 -12.16 1.08 -4.15
N GLU A 40 -11.61 -0.03 -4.62
CA GLU A 40 -12.21 -0.80 -5.72
C GLU A 40 -13.55 -1.40 -5.29
N VAL A 41 -13.65 -1.95 -4.08
CA VAL A 41 -14.90 -2.51 -3.55
C VAL A 41 -15.91 -1.42 -3.22
N GLU A 42 -15.50 -0.28 -2.62
CA GLU A 42 -16.36 0.89 -2.42
C GLU A 42 -17.00 1.33 -3.74
N LYS A 43 -16.20 1.41 -4.81
CA LYS A 43 -16.67 1.79 -6.14
C LYS A 43 -17.67 0.78 -6.70
N GLN A 44 -17.42 -0.51 -6.52
CA GLN A 44 -18.35 -1.59 -6.96
C GLN A 44 -19.68 -1.54 -6.21
N LEU A 45 -19.66 -1.21 -4.93
CA LEU A 45 -20.85 -1.08 -4.09
C LEU A 45 -21.53 0.30 -4.19
N GLY A 46 -20.87 1.29 -4.83
CA GLY A 46 -21.38 2.64 -4.98
C GLY A 46 -21.24 3.50 -3.73
N PHE A 47 -20.41 3.10 -2.76
CA PHE A 47 -20.21 3.83 -1.52
C PHE A 47 -19.41 5.12 -1.71
N LYS A 48 -19.77 6.16 -0.96
CA LYS A 48 -19.14 7.49 -1.01
C LYS A 48 -18.43 7.88 0.28
N SER A 49 -18.74 7.17 1.37
CA SER A 49 -18.21 7.47 2.69
C SER A 49 -17.90 6.20 3.49
N LYS A 50 -17.05 6.34 4.49
CA LYS A 50 -16.72 5.25 5.42
C LYS A 50 -17.92 4.80 6.26
N LEU A 51 -18.85 5.72 6.56
CA LEU A 51 -20.07 5.40 7.33
C LEU A 51 -20.93 4.35 6.62
N GLU A 52 -21.02 4.41 5.28
CA GLU A 52 -21.77 3.43 4.49
C GLU A 52 -21.16 2.03 4.57
N ILE A 53 -19.85 1.92 4.76
CA ILE A 53 -19.15 0.65 5.00
C ILE A 53 -19.54 0.09 6.36
N GLU A 54 -19.59 0.93 7.40
CA GLU A 54 -19.97 0.53 8.75
C GLU A 54 -21.45 0.08 8.79
N GLU A 55 -22.35 0.79 8.11
CA GLU A 55 -23.76 0.43 7.96
C GLU A 55 -23.96 -0.87 7.17
N TYR A 56 -23.16 -1.10 6.14
CA TYR A 56 -23.20 -2.34 5.34
C TYR A 56 -22.73 -3.55 6.15
N GLY A 57 -21.83 -3.35 7.07
CA GLY A 57 -21.20 -4.34 7.93
C GLY A 57 -19.77 -4.67 7.51
N ILE A 58 -18.83 -4.49 8.44
CA ILE A 58 -17.40 -4.66 8.21
C ILE A 58 -17.05 -6.08 7.75
N ASP A 59 -17.69 -7.09 8.30
CA ASP A 59 -17.51 -8.50 7.94
C ASP A 59 -17.92 -8.77 6.50
N LYS A 60 -19.05 -8.23 6.04
CA LYS A 60 -19.55 -8.35 4.67
C LYS A 60 -18.62 -7.60 3.69
N PHE A 61 -18.19 -6.42 4.08
CA PHE A 61 -17.24 -5.64 3.28
C PHE A 61 -15.90 -6.36 3.12
N ASN A 62 -15.35 -6.90 4.22
CA ASN A 62 -14.13 -7.70 4.18
C ASN A 62 -14.26 -8.97 3.32
N ALA A 63 -15.42 -9.62 3.34
CA ALA A 63 -15.69 -10.76 2.46
C ALA A 63 -15.67 -10.35 0.98
N LYS A 64 -16.24 -9.19 0.64
CA LYS A 64 -16.18 -8.62 -0.71
C LYS A 64 -14.76 -8.22 -1.12
N CYS A 65 -13.97 -7.67 -0.23
CA CYS A 65 -12.56 -7.38 -0.48
C CYS A 65 -11.77 -8.66 -0.81
N LYS A 66 -11.97 -9.74 -0.04
CA LYS A 66 -11.34 -11.04 -0.31
C LYS A 66 -11.75 -11.61 -1.67
N GLU A 67 -13.02 -11.49 -2.04
CA GLU A 67 -13.52 -11.92 -3.36
C GLU A 67 -12.87 -11.10 -4.49
N SER A 68 -12.80 -9.77 -4.33
CA SER A 68 -12.24 -8.85 -5.31
C SER A 68 -10.76 -9.11 -5.61
N VAL A 69 -9.96 -9.44 -4.60
CA VAL A 69 -8.53 -9.75 -4.75
C VAL A 69 -8.28 -10.86 -5.77
N TRP A 70 -9.14 -11.89 -5.81
CA TRP A 70 -8.95 -13.06 -6.67
C TRP A 70 -9.44 -12.87 -8.10
N LYS A 71 -10.20 -11.82 -8.36
CA LYS A 71 -10.74 -11.51 -9.70
C LYS A 71 -9.64 -11.42 -10.76
N TYR A 72 -8.51 -10.84 -10.42
CA TYR A 72 -7.41 -10.59 -11.34
C TYR A 72 -6.26 -11.60 -11.25
N LYS A 73 -6.37 -12.61 -10.38
CA LYS A 73 -5.30 -13.60 -10.17
C LYS A 73 -4.92 -14.31 -11.46
N THR A 74 -5.90 -14.81 -12.19
CA THR A 74 -5.69 -15.56 -13.43
C THR A 74 -4.96 -14.72 -14.49
N ASP A 75 -5.34 -13.46 -14.63
CA ASP A 75 -4.72 -12.54 -15.57
C ASP A 75 -3.25 -12.27 -15.19
N TRP A 76 -2.98 -12.05 -13.89
CA TRP A 76 -1.63 -11.84 -13.40
C TRP A 76 -0.73 -13.08 -13.54
N GLU A 77 -1.27 -14.27 -13.30
CA GLU A 77 -0.55 -15.52 -13.51
C GLU A 77 -0.26 -15.76 -14.99
N GLY A 78 -1.27 -15.53 -15.85
CA GLY A 78 -1.13 -15.60 -17.30
C GLY A 78 -0.07 -14.61 -17.81
N PHE A 79 -0.09 -13.38 -17.33
CA PHE A 79 0.91 -12.37 -17.65
C PHE A 79 2.32 -12.78 -17.19
N THR A 80 2.46 -13.30 -15.98
CA THR A 80 3.73 -13.78 -15.41
C THR A 80 4.31 -14.92 -16.26
N LYS A 81 3.47 -15.89 -16.64
CA LYS A 81 3.85 -17.00 -17.53
C LYS A 81 4.26 -16.51 -18.92
N ARG A 82 3.50 -15.58 -19.49
CA ARG A 82 3.79 -15.02 -20.82
C ARG A 82 5.12 -14.25 -20.86
N MET A 83 5.49 -13.58 -19.78
CA MET A 83 6.80 -12.94 -19.65
C MET A 83 7.96 -13.92 -19.52
N GLY A 84 7.68 -15.18 -19.23
CA GLY A 84 8.68 -16.17 -18.88
C GLY A 84 9.37 -15.89 -17.55
N TYR A 85 8.69 -15.25 -16.61
CA TYR A 85 9.19 -15.02 -15.26
C TYR A 85 9.18 -16.32 -14.46
N TRP A 86 10.35 -16.78 -14.03
CA TRP A 86 10.49 -18.03 -13.29
C TRP A 86 10.07 -17.85 -11.83
N LEU A 87 8.86 -18.21 -11.52
CA LEU A 87 8.24 -18.00 -10.22
C LEU A 87 7.35 -19.20 -9.86
N ASP A 88 7.42 -19.69 -8.62
CA ASP A 88 6.47 -20.65 -8.09
C ASP A 88 5.13 -19.96 -7.84
N LEU A 89 4.17 -20.24 -8.72
CA LEU A 89 2.79 -19.73 -8.63
C LEU A 89 1.86 -20.69 -7.88
N GLU A 90 2.30 -21.92 -7.62
CA GLU A 90 1.46 -22.95 -6.96
C GLU A 90 1.48 -22.79 -5.44
N ASN A 91 2.61 -22.33 -4.88
CA ASN A 91 2.80 -22.14 -3.44
C ASN A 91 3.08 -20.68 -3.08
N PRO A 92 2.21 -19.73 -3.44
CA PRO A 92 2.43 -18.33 -3.12
C PRO A 92 2.26 -18.05 -1.63
N TYR A 93 2.84 -16.96 -1.14
CA TYR A 93 2.38 -16.39 0.11
C TYR A 93 1.25 -15.40 -0.15
N ILE A 94 0.34 -15.28 0.81
CA ILE A 94 -0.83 -14.41 0.75
C ILE A 94 -0.85 -13.59 2.04
N THR A 95 -0.85 -12.27 1.94
CA THR A 95 -0.63 -11.41 3.10
C THR A 95 -1.77 -11.44 4.13
N TYR A 96 -2.98 -11.84 3.75
CA TYR A 96 -4.07 -12.06 4.71
C TYR A 96 -4.12 -13.46 5.31
N ASP A 97 -3.26 -14.40 4.86
CA ASP A 97 -3.22 -15.76 5.41
C ASP A 97 -2.73 -15.72 6.86
N SER A 98 -3.39 -16.48 7.72
CA SER A 98 -3.05 -16.57 9.15
C SER A 98 -1.61 -16.97 9.39
N LYS A 99 -1.05 -17.88 8.57
CA LYS A 99 0.37 -18.27 8.66
C LYS A 99 1.33 -17.14 8.35
N TYR A 100 0.98 -16.29 7.38
CA TYR A 100 1.77 -15.10 7.07
C TYR A 100 1.71 -14.09 8.21
N ILE A 101 0.50 -13.81 8.72
CA ILE A 101 0.27 -12.90 9.83
C ILE A 101 0.99 -13.37 11.09
N GLU A 102 0.91 -14.65 11.43
CA GLU A 102 1.62 -15.25 12.57
C GLU A 102 3.14 -15.06 12.46
N SER A 103 3.71 -15.33 11.29
CA SER A 103 5.14 -15.13 11.03
C SER A 103 5.54 -13.65 11.19
N LEU A 104 4.71 -12.73 10.69
CA LEU A 104 4.94 -11.29 10.83
C LEU A 104 4.91 -10.87 12.32
N TRP A 105 3.92 -11.32 13.08
CA TRP A 105 3.83 -11.02 14.50
C TRP A 105 4.99 -11.61 15.31
N TRP A 106 5.47 -12.78 14.93
CA TRP A 106 6.68 -13.34 15.54
C TRP A 106 7.90 -12.44 15.31
N ILE A 107 8.09 -11.93 14.07
CA ILE A 107 9.17 -10.99 13.76
C ILE A 107 9.02 -9.70 14.58
N VAL A 108 7.82 -9.11 14.63
CA VAL A 108 7.55 -7.89 15.41
C VAL A 108 7.86 -8.11 16.88
N LYS A 109 7.51 -9.27 17.43
CA LYS A 109 7.85 -9.66 18.81
C LYS A 109 9.37 -9.68 19.04
N GLN A 110 10.15 -10.26 18.11
CA GLN A 110 11.63 -10.27 18.23
C GLN A 110 12.23 -8.85 18.19
N VAL A 111 11.65 -7.96 17.39
CA VAL A 111 12.06 -6.54 17.33
C VAL A 111 11.72 -5.82 18.64
N TRP A 112 10.53 -6.09 19.18
CA TRP A 112 10.09 -5.55 20.48
C TRP A 112 10.98 -6.01 21.63
N GLU A 113 11.30 -7.30 21.71
CA GLU A 113 12.16 -7.87 22.76
C GLU A 113 13.60 -7.32 22.75
N LYS A 114 14.00 -6.70 21.63
CA LYS A 114 15.31 -6.01 21.48
C LYS A 114 15.23 -4.50 21.72
N ASP A 115 14.11 -3.98 22.21
CA ASP A 115 13.87 -2.54 22.42
C ASP A 115 14.08 -1.67 21.16
N LEU A 116 13.88 -2.25 19.96
CA LEU A 116 14.01 -1.55 18.68
C LEU A 116 12.68 -0.97 18.16
N LEU A 117 11.57 -1.23 18.84
CA LEU A 117 10.25 -0.70 18.52
C LEU A 117 9.83 0.31 19.58
N TYR A 118 9.59 1.54 19.17
CA TYR A 118 9.21 2.64 20.04
C TYR A 118 8.10 3.49 19.43
N LYS A 119 7.40 4.26 20.25
CA LYS A 119 6.38 5.22 19.77
C LYS A 119 7.04 6.55 19.45
N ASP A 120 6.67 7.12 18.30
CA ASP A 120 7.17 8.41 17.86
C ASP A 120 6.11 9.16 17.05
N TYR A 121 6.35 10.44 16.80
CA TYR A 121 5.51 11.31 16.01
C TYR A 121 6.14 11.58 14.65
N ARG A 122 5.33 11.44 13.60
CA ARG A 122 5.76 11.75 12.23
C ARG A 122 4.68 12.53 11.52
N VAL A 123 5.09 13.58 10.80
CA VAL A 123 4.19 14.30 9.89
C VAL A 123 3.94 13.42 8.66
N THR A 124 2.68 13.11 8.41
CA THR A 124 2.24 12.32 7.26
C THR A 124 1.07 13.01 6.56
N PRO A 125 0.95 12.93 5.23
CA PRO A 125 -0.26 13.31 4.52
C PRO A 125 -1.45 12.49 5.05
N HIS A 126 -2.58 13.15 5.25
CA HIS A 126 -3.81 12.52 5.75
C HIS A 126 -4.97 12.76 4.80
N CYS A 127 -5.71 11.71 4.48
CA CYS A 127 -6.92 11.81 3.67
C CYS A 127 -8.14 11.91 4.59
N PRO A 128 -8.84 13.07 4.62
CA PRO A 128 -10.02 13.21 5.48
C PRO A 128 -11.20 12.36 5.03
N ARG A 129 -11.30 12.00 3.74
CA ARG A 129 -12.34 11.09 3.23
C ARG A 129 -12.13 9.66 3.72
N CYS A 130 -10.91 9.16 3.61
CA CYS A 130 -10.58 7.79 4.00
C CYS A 130 -10.28 7.65 5.50
N GLY A 131 -10.02 8.77 6.21
CA GLY A 131 -9.69 8.77 7.63
C GLY A 131 -8.33 8.13 7.94
N THR A 132 -7.40 8.11 6.99
CA THR A 132 -6.10 7.44 7.12
C THR A 132 -4.95 8.25 6.53
N SER A 133 -3.74 7.94 6.96
CA SER A 133 -2.52 8.45 6.36
C SER A 133 -2.29 7.86 4.98
N LEU A 134 -1.70 8.65 4.09
CA LEU A 134 -1.36 8.25 2.73
C LEU A 134 0.13 7.94 2.61
N SER A 135 0.45 6.92 1.83
CA SER A 135 1.81 6.67 1.37
C SER A 135 2.24 7.68 0.30
N SER A 136 3.54 7.83 0.08
CA SER A 136 4.07 8.70 -0.99
C SER A 136 3.55 8.32 -2.38
N HIS A 137 3.33 7.02 -2.61
CA HIS A 137 2.80 6.52 -3.88
C HIS A 137 1.33 6.93 -4.09
N GLU A 138 0.49 6.79 -3.07
CA GLU A 138 -0.92 7.19 -3.12
C GLU A 138 -1.05 8.71 -3.28
N LEU A 139 -0.22 9.49 -2.57
CA LEU A 139 -0.19 10.93 -2.66
C LEU A 139 0.18 11.39 -4.08
N SER A 140 1.20 10.77 -4.70
CA SER A 140 1.67 11.15 -6.04
C SER A 140 0.63 10.99 -7.14
N GLN A 141 -0.35 10.12 -6.96
CA GLN A 141 -1.45 9.91 -7.90
C GLN A 141 -2.58 10.92 -7.78
N GLY A 142 -2.62 11.69 -6.70
CA GLY A 142 -3.71 12.62 -6.37
C GLY A 142 -3.45 14.08 -6.74
N TYR A 143 -2.29 14.42 -7.25
CA TYR A 143 -1.97 15.80 -7.61
C TYR A 143 -2.84 16.31 -8.77
N LYS A 144 -3.44 17.48 -8.56
CA LYS A 144 -4.20 18.20 -9.59
C LYS A 144 -4.20 19.69 -9.27
N ASP A 145 -4.37 20.50 -10.29
CA ASP A 145 -4.55 21.94 -10.12
C ASP A 145 -5.92 22.24 -9.50
N VAL A 146 -5.91 22.93 -8.39
CA VAL A 146 -7.12 23.39 -7.70
C VAL A 146 -7.02 24.88 -7.41
N LYS A 147 -8.17 25.58 -7.47
CA LYS A 147 -8.27 26.95 -6.95
C LYS A 147 -8.63 26.89 -5.49
N ASP A 148 -7.80 27.50 -4.66
CA ASP A 148 -8.01 27.56 -3.22
C ASP A 148 -7.85 29.01 -2.73
N LEU A 149 -8.49 29.31 -1.60
CA LEU A 149 -8.38 30.62 -0.96
C LEU A 149 -7.13 30.62 -0.07
N SER A 150 -6.14 31.43 -0.46
CA SER A 150 -4.99 31.68 0.42
C SER A 150 -5.18 32.96 1.21
N VAL A 151 -4.74 32.95 2.46
CA VAL A 151 -4.79 34.09 3.37
C VAL A 151 -3.36 34.43 3.77
N THR A 152 -3.00 35.72 3.59
CA THR A 152 -1.76 36.27 4.10
C THR A 152 -2.09 37.20 5.26
N ALA A 153 -1.60 36.91 6.44
CA ALA A 153 -1.81 37.71 7.64
C ALA A 153 -0.57 38.54 7.94
N ARG A 154 -0.82 39.80 8.36
CA ARG A 154 0.21 40.76 8.76
C ARG A 154 0.20 40.89 10.28
N PHE A 155 1.36 40.66 10.90
CA PHE A 155 1.53 40.75 12.35
C PHE A 155 2.54 41.85 12.70
N LYS A 156 2.33 42.54 13.81
CA LYS A 156 3.30 43.46 14.40
C LYS A 156 4.17 42.75 15.41
N ILE A 157 5.47 43.05 15.37
CA ILE A 157 6.37 42.62 16.44
C ILE A 157 6.16 43.56 17.64
N VAL A 158 5.98 42.95 18.81
CA VAL A 158 5.87 43.70 20.08
C VAL A 158 7.16 44.48 20.33
N GLY A 159 7.04 45.81 20.55
CA GLY A 159 8.19 46.67 20.83
C GLY A 159 8.93 47.19 19.59
N THR A 160 8.42 46.95 18.37
CA THR A 160 8.96 47.49 17.12
C THR A 160 7.86 48.03 16.23
N GLU A 161 8.24 48.91 15.25
CA GLU A 161 7.29 49.36 14.22
C GLU A 161 7.24 48.41 13.01
N ASN A 162 8.06 47.35 13.00
CA ASN A 162 8.14 46.42 11.89
C ASN A 162 6.96 45.45 11.87
N GLU A 163 6.46 45.21 10.67
CA GLU A 163 5.37 44.26 10.41
C GLU A 163 5.92 43.01 9.74
N TYR A 164 5.44 41.81 10.15
CA TYR A 164 5.70 40.56 9.44
C TYR A 164 4.51 40.22 8.57
N ILE A 165 4.80 39.64 7.40
CA ILE A 165 3.81 38.98 6.56
C ILE A 165 4.06 37.49 6.65
N LEU A 166 3.07 36.74 7.11
CA LEU A 166 3.04 35.30 7.07
C LEU A 166 2.12 34.87 5.94
N ALA A 167 2.65 34.03 5.05
CA ALA A 167 1.89 33.42 3.98
C ALA A 167 1.31 32.07 4.39
#